data_3471809374ccfbf743e3511374f13beb
#
_entry.id   3471809374ccfbf743e3511374f13beb
#
_cell.length_a   1.000
_cell.length_b   1.000
_cell.length_c   1.000
_cell.angle_alpha   90.00
_cell.angle_beta   90.00
_cell.angle_gamma   90.00
#
_symmetry.space_group_name_H-M   'P 1'
#
loop_
_entity.id
_entity.type
_entity.pdbx_description
1 polymer ?
#
loop_
_entity_poly.entity_id
_entity_poly.type
_entity_poly.pdbx_seq_one_letter_code
_entity_poly.pdbx_strand_id
1 'polypeptide(L)'
;MYLYQYFVDLQNQLGYIQKKLTEYLLCIQQSSDVQINTRIGEKLNEPIFARDISQYAKKYIIKSDDDDRMYPLNESLILDFNYTNTTSKYYRDVIHIHGSLADPKTMIFGYGDELDENYKKLSNLNDNHYLKYIKSIRYLESGNYRDMLRFINAAPYQIYIMGHSCGNSDRTLLNTLFEHENCVSIKPFYYQKDEENDN
;
A
#
# COMPACT_ATOMS: atom_id res chain seq x y z
N MET A 1 37.44 -6.54 -2.86
CA MET A 1 37.60 -5.15 -2.37
C MET A 1 36.84 -4.14 -3.25
N TYR A 2 37.03 -4.12 -4.57
CA TYR A 2 36.34 -3.15 -5.48
C TYR A 2 34.81 -3.25 -5.49
N LEU A 3 34.23 -4.45 -5.53
CA LEU A 3 32.77 -4.65 -5.54
C LEU A 3 32.09 -4.12 -4.27
N TYR A 4 32.70 -4.34 -3.11
CA TYR A 4 32.17 -3.82 -1.83
C TYR A 4 32.17 -2.29 -1.79
N GLN A 5 33.26 -1.65 -2.22
CA GLN A 5 33.32 -0.18 -2.26
C GLN A 5 32.29 0.38 -3.23
N TYR A 6 32.15 -0.19 -4.42
CA TYR A 6 31.13 0.21 -5.38
C TYR A 6 29.71 0.12 -4.80
N PHE A 7 29.43 -0.95 -4.05
CA PHE A 7 28.14 -1.14 -3.43
C PHE A 7 27.86 -0.12 -2.31
N VAL A 8 28.86 0.18 -1.48
CA VAL A 8 28.76 1.24 -0.46
C VAL A 8 28.49 2.59 -1.09
N ASP A 9 29.16 2.91 -2.20
CA ASP A 9 28.95 4.16 -2.93
C ASP A 9 27.53 4.24 -3.51
N LEU A 10 27.01 3.14 -4.05
CA LEU A 10 25.62 3.06 -4.54
C LEU A 10 24.62 3.29 -3.41
N GLN A 11 24.82 2.69 -2.23
CA GLN A 11 23.97 2.91 -1.06
C GLN A 11 23.97 4.38 -0.60
N ASN A 12 25.15 5.01 -0.61
CA ASN A 12 25.27 6.42 -0.25
C ASN A 12 24.51 7.31 -1.25
N GLN A 13 24.61 7.02 -2.56
CA GLN A 13 23.86 7.71 -3.59
C GLN A 13 22.36 7.55 -3.41
N LEU A 14 21.89 6.33 -3.12
CA LEU A 14 20.48 6.06 -2.86
C LEU A 14 19.98 6.80 -1.61
N GLY A 15 20.76 6.84 -0.55
CA GLY A 15 20.47 7.63 0.65
C GLY A 15 20.38 9.13 0.36
N TYR A 16 21.25 9.65 -0.52
CA TYR A 16 21.19 11.04 -0.96
C TYR A 16 19.90 11.33 -1.75
N ILE A 17 19.51 10.43 -2.67
CA ILE A 17 18.27 10.55 -3.44
C ILE A 17 17.05 10.52 -2.49
N GLN A 18 17.03 9.60 -1.54
CA GLN A 18 15.96 9.53 -0.52
C GLN A 18 15.84 10.84 0.26
N LYS A 19 16.96 11.42 0.69
CA LYS A 19 17.00 12.70 1.39
C LYS A 19 16.42 13.82 0.52
N LYS A 20 16.82 13.90 -0.75
CA LYS A 20 16.33 14.93 -1.68
C LYS A 20 14.84 14.79 -1.98
N LEU A 21 14.36 13.54 -2.15
CA LEU A 21 12.94 13.27 -2.30
C LEU A 21 12.16 13.71 -1.05
N THR A 22 12.66 13.42 0.13
CA THR A 22 12.04 13.85 1.40
C THR A 22 11.92 15.37 1.48
N GLU A 23 13.02 16.11 1.21
CA GLU A 23 13.04 17.57 1.20
C GLU A 23 12.01 18.14 0.21
N TYR A 24 11.95 17.59 -1.00
CA TYR A 24 11.00 17.99 -2.04
C TYR A 24 9.55 17.74 -1.64
N LEU A 25 9.23 16.54 -1.14
CA LEU A 25 7.88 16.19 -0.74
C LEU A 25 7.39 16.99 0.47
N LEU A 26 8.28 17.33 1.42
CA LEU A 26 7.96 18.22 2.53
C LEU A 26 7.57 19.62 2.03
N CYS A 27 8.30 20.15 1.04
CA CYS A 27 7.99 21.44 0.43
C CYS A 27 6.61 21.41 -0.25
N ILE A 28 6.33 20.36 -1.04
CA ILE A 28 5.01 20.18 -1.68
C ILE A 28 3.89 20.07 -0.64
N GLN A 29 4.07 19.24 0.39
CA GLN A 29 3.06 19.04 1.41
C GLN A 29 2.70 20.33 2.16
N GLN A 30 3.70 21.20 2.40
CA GLN A 30 3.48 22.49 3.03
C GLN A 30 2.82 23.53 2.11
N SER A 31 3.10 23.47 0.81
CA SER A 31 2.58 24.42 -0.18
C SER A 31 1.22 24.01 -0.77
N SER A 32 0.80 22.77 -0.58
CA SER A 32 -0.42 22.24 -1.19
C SER A 32 -1.65 22.51 -0.34
N ASP A 33 -2.54 23.35 -0.85
CA ASP A 33 -3.92 23.45 -0.37
C ASP A 33 -4.74 22.29 -1.00
N VAL A 34 -4.60 21.11 -0.43
CA VAL A 34 -5.31 19.92 -0.92
C VAL A 34 -6.77 20.04 -0.56
N GLN A 35 -7.61 20.25 -1.55
CA GLN A 35 -9.06 20.21 -1.38
C GLN A 35 -9.53 18.77 -1.17
N ILE A 36 -10.39 18.58 -0.18
CA ILE A 36 -10.97 17.28 0.14
C ILE A 36 -11.99 16.89 -0.92
N ASN A 37 -11.81 15.74 -1.55
CA ASN A 37 -12.81 15.17 -2.43
C ASN A 37 -13.88 14.43 -1.59
N THR A 38 -15.06 15.02 -1.45
CA THR A 38 -16.15 14.46 -0.64
C THR A 38 -16.59 13.07 -1.09
N ARG A 39 -16.50 12.77 -2.40
CA ARG A 39 -16.84 11.44 -2.95
C ARG A 39 -15.98 10.31 -2.36
N ILE A 40 -14.72 10.59 -2.02
CA ILE A 40 -13.84 9.59 -1.34
C ILE A 40 -14.39 9.31 0.06
N GLY A 41 -14.74 10.35 0.82
CA GLY A 41 -15.33 10.21 2.15
C GLY A 41 -16.66 9.44 2.14
N GLU A 42 -17.52 9.68 1.12
CA GLU A 42 -18.75 8.94 0.92
C GLU A 42 -18.48 7.45 0.68
N LYS A 43 -17.50 7.12 -0.18
CA LYS A 43 -17.11 5.74 -0.48
C LYS A 43 -16.56 4.99 0.74
N LEU A 44 -15.85 5.66 1.62
CA LEU A 44 -15.31 5.07 2.85
C LEU A 44 -16.41 4.67 3.85
N ASN A 45 -17.61 5.20 3.70
CA ASN A 45 -18.76 4.93 4.57
C ASN A 45 -19.85 4.08 3.90
N GLU A 46 -19.67 3.69 2.64
CA GLU A 46 -20.63 2.83 1.95
C GLU A 46 -20.66 1.42 2.54
N PRO A 47 -21.85 0.82 2.72
CA PRO A 47 -21.93 -0.59 3.10
C PRO A 47 -21.39 -1.49 2.00
N ILE A 48 -20.97 -2.69 2.36
CA ILE A 48 -20.59 -3.73 1.40
C ILE A 48 -21.88 -4.37 0.85
N PHE A 49 -22.07 -4.31 -0.47
CA PHE A 49 -23.21 -4.96 -1.12
C PHE A 49 -22.89 -6.41 -1.46
N ALA A 50 -23.81 -7.32 -1.18
CA ALA A 50 -23.64 -8.75 -1.48
C ALA A 50 -23.35 -9.02 -2.97
N ARG A 51 -23.93 -8.23 -3.89
CA ARG A 51 -23.65 -8.32 -5.34
C ARG A 51 -22.18 -8.07 -5.72
N ASP A 52 -21.43 -7.37 -4.86
CA ASP A 52 -20.01 -7.05 -5.08
C ASP A 52 -19.07 -8.12 -4.52
N ILE A 53 -19.62 -9.07 -3.76
CA ILE A 53 -18.88 -10.14 -3.12
C ILE A 53 -18.69 -11.30 -4.10
N SER A 54 -17.50 -11.89 -4.15
CA SER A 54 -17.23 -13.05 -4.99
C SER A 54 -18.10 -14.23 -4.64
N GLN A 55 -18.44 -15.10 -5.63
CA GLN A 55 -19.25 -16.30 -5.39
C GLN A 55 -18.60 -17.25 -4.37
N TYR A 56 -17.27 -17.33 -4.39
CA TYR A 56 -16.53 -18.09 -3.39
C TYR A 56 -16.75 -17.53 -1.99
N ALA A 57 -16.60 -16.22 -1.81
CA ALA A 57 -16.79 -15.59 -0.51
C ALA A 57 -18.24 -15.67 -0.02
N LYS A 58 -19.24 -15.54 -0.92
CA LYS A 58 -20.65 -15.77 -0.55
C LYS A 58 -20.86 -17.17 0.02
N LYS A 59 -20.33 -18.19 -0.64
CA LYS A 59 -20.52 -19.57 -0.25
C LYS A 59 -19.79 -19.97 1.03
N TYR A 60 -18.52 -19.59 1.15
CA TYR A 60 -17.63 -20.13 2.19
C TYR A 60 -17.39 -19.19 3.36
N ILE A 61 -17.46 -17.88 3.13
CA ILE A 61 -17.13 -16.85 4.13
C ILE A 61 -18.40 -16.23 4.70
N ILE A 62 -19.25 -15.65 3.83
CA ILE A 62 -20.47 -14.92 4.24
C ILE A 62 -21.64 -15.83 4.45
N LYS A 63 -21.72 -16.97 3.72
CA LYS A 63 -22.79 -17.97 3.79
C LYS A 63 -24.18 -17.36 3.55
N SER A 64 -24.31 -16.51 2.53
CA SER A 64 -25.56 -15.85 2.13
C SER A 64 -25.71 -15.85 0.62
N ASP A 65 -26.89 -16.20 0.12
CA ASP A 65 -27.26 -16.19 -1.29
C ASP A 65 -28.11 -14.98 -1.67
N ASP A 66 -28.38 -14.06 -0.72
CA ASP A 66 -29.16 -12.85 -0.96
C ASP A 66 -28.27 -11.74 -1.55
N ASP A 67 -28.42 -11.47 -2.85
CA ASP A 67 -27.65 -10.48 -3.61
C ASP A 67 -27.99 -9.04 -3.25
N ASP A 68 -29.17 -8.77 -2.72
CA ASP A 68 -29.60 -7.44 -2.34
C ASP A 68 -29.20 -7.07 -0.90
N ARG A 69 -28.64 -8.03 -0.17
CA ARG A 69 -28.21 -7.81 1.20
C ARG A 69 -27.06 -6.81 1.28
N MET A 70 -27.16 -5.92 2.25
CA MET A 70 -26.11 -4.96 2.61
C MET A 70 -25.47 -5.36 3.94
N TYR A 71 -24.14 -5.29 3.99
CA TYR A 71 -23.36 -5.53 5.20
C TYR A 71 -22.86 -4.19 5.70
N PRO A 72 -23.26 -3.76 6.92
CA PRO A 72 -22.76 -2.49 7.48
C PRO A 72 -21.26 -2.56 7.69
N LEU A 73 -20.59 -1.44 7.51
CA LEU A 73 -19.18 -1.30 7.87
C LEU A 73 -19.06 -1.23 9.39
N ASN A 74 -18.21 -2.08 9.95
CA ASN A 74 -17.80 -1.98 11.34
C ASN A 74 -16.59 -1.07 11.49
N GLU A 75 -15.62 -1.25 10.60
CA GLU A 75 -14.36 -0.50 10.59
C GLU A 75 -13.91 -0.29 9.14
N SER A 76 -13.20 0.82 8.91
CA SER A 76 -12.50 1.10 7.66
C SER A 76 -11.06 1.48 7.97
N LEU A 77 -10.15 1.16 7.05
CA LEU A 77 -8.74 1.46 7.16
C LEU A 77 -8.23 1.99 5.82
N ILE A 78 -7.49 3.09 5.83
CA ILE A 78 -6.74 3.52 4.66
C ILE A 78 -5.32 2.97 4.74
N LEU A 79 -4.94 2.12 3.79
CA LEU A 79 -3.56 1.70 3.58
C LEU A 79 -2.93 2.64 2.56
N ASP A 80 -2.10 3.58 3.03
CA ASP A 80 -1.50 4.61 2.21
C ASP A 80 -0.09 4.21 1.77
N PHE A 81 0.11 4.20 0.45
CA PHE A 81 1.40 3.92 -0.20
C PHE A 81 2.23 5.18 -0.45
N ASN A 82 1.67 6.37 -0.16
CA ASN A 82 2.39 7.63 -0.28
C ASN A 82 3.07 8.00 1.05
N TYR A 83 4.12 8.78 0.96
CA TYR A 83 4.82 9.32 2.14
C TYR A 83 4.16 10.57 2.72
N THR A 84 3.29 11.24 1.93
CA THR A 84 2.61 12.48 2.33
C THR A 84 1.40 12.19 3.21
N ASN A 85 1.04 13.14 4.09
CA ASN A 85 -0.07 13.00 5.03
C ASN A 85 -1.43 13.44 4.43
N THR A 86 -1.61 13.31 3.12
CA THR A 86 -2.85 13.74 2.44
C THR A 86 -4.07 12.93 2.88
N THR A 87 -3.91 11.63 3.04
CA THR A 87 -4.98 10.69 3.40
C THR A 87 -5.56 10.93 4.79
N SER A 88 -4.77 11.42 5.74
CA SER A 88 -5.25 11.78 7.09
C SER A 88 -6.29 12.91 7.11
N LYS A 89 -6.45 13.63 5.99
CA LYS A 89 -7.52 14.62 5.80
C LYS A 89 -8.87 13.96 5.52
N TYR A 90 -8.88 12.72 5.04
CA TYR A 90 -10.09 11.97 4.68
C TYR A 90 -10.57 11.03 5.77
N TYR A 91 -9.63 10.42 6.48
CA TYR A 91 -9.95 9.39 7.45
C TYR A 91 -8.94 9.37 8.60
N ARG A 92 -9.38 8.92 9.76
CA ARG A 92 -8.56 8.89 10.97
C ARG A 92 -7.60 7.69 10.99
N ASP A 93 -8.11 6.52 10.61
CA ASP A 93 -7.36 5.28 10.70
C ASP A 93 -6.58 5.05 9.40
N VAL A 94 -5.35 5.55 9.37
CA VAL A 94 -4.44 5.50 8.21
C VAL A 94 -3.17 4.77 8.61
N ILE A 95 -2.79 3.77 7.82
CA ILE A 95 -1.49 3.11 7.90
C ILE A 95 -0.65 3.53 6.69
N HIS A 96 0.40 4.31 6.92
CA HIS A 96 1.41 4.60 5.89
C HIS A 96 2.35 3.41 5.75
N ILE A 97 2.01 2.48 4.85
CA ILE A 97 2.72 1.19 4.73
C ILE A 97 4.19 1.35 4.33
N HIS A 98 4.51 2.38 3.58
CA HIS A 98 5.88 2.75 3.22
C HIS A 98 6.53 3.76 4.18
N GLY A 99 5.93 4.00 5.34
CA GLY A 99 6.36 5.07 6.24
C GLY A 99 5.86 6.44 5.79
N SER A 100 6.27 7.50 6.49
CA SER A 100 5.75 8.86 6.26
C SER A 100 6.81 9.93 6.39
N LEU A 101 6.51 11.12 5.85
CA LEU A 101 7.35 12.32 6.02
C LEU A 101 7.39 12.82 7.47
N ALA A 102 6.44 12.45 8.32
CA ALA A 102 6.44 12.80 9.74
C ALA A 102 7.61 12.14 10.49
N ASP A 103 8.00 10.93 10.08
CA ASP A 103 9.23 10.26 10.53
C ASP A 103 9.97 9.68 9.31
N PRO A 104 10.88 10.44 8.69
CA PRO A 104 11.60 10.00 7.50
C PRO A 104 12.44 8.73 7.68
N LYS A 105 12.74 8.33 8.92
CA LYS A 105 13.45 7.07 9.18
C LYS A 105 12.59 5.84 8.91
N THR A 106 11.26 6.00 8.97
CA THR A 106 10.30 4.94 8.67
C THR A 106 10.10 4.72 7.18
N MET A 107 10.54 5.66 6.33
CA MET A 107 10.33 5.59 4.89
C MET A 107 11.02 4.37 4.28
N ILE A 108 10.22 3.53 3.63
CA ILE A 108 10.67 2.36 2.90
C ILE A 108 10.93 2.77 1.45
N PHE A 109 12.21 2.99 1.15
CA PHE A 109 12.67 3.38 -0.18
C PHE A 109 13.46 2.22 -0.78
N GLY A 110 12.89 1.54 -1.74
CA GLY A 110 13.53 0.35 -2.31
C GLY A 110 12.69 -0.31 -3.39
N TYR A 111 13.18 -1.43 -3.86
CA TYR A 111 12.59 -2.23 -4.92
C TYR A 111 12.71 -3.73 -4.59
N GLY A 112 11.87 -4.51 -5.23
CA GLY A 112 11.95 -5.96 -5.20
C GLY A 112 11.36 -6.60 -3.95
N ASP A 113 11.19 -7.87 -4.07
CA ASP A 113 10.68 -8.75 -3.03
C ASP A 113 11.36 -10.13 -3.12
N GLU A 114 11.05 -11.03 -2.20
CA GLU A 114 11.60 -12.39 -2.17
C GLU A 114 11.19 -13.27 -3.36
N LEU A 115 10.22 -12.85 -4.16
CA LEU A 115 9.79 -13.56 -5.38
C LEU A 115 10.65 -13.19 -6.60
N ASP A 116 11.48 -12.14 -6.49
CA ASP A 116 12.43 -11.75 -7.53
C ASP A 116 13.59 -12.74 -7.62
N GLU A 117 13.97 -13.17 -8.83
CA GLU A 117 15.10 -14.08 -9.03
C GLU A 117 16.45 -13.48 -8.56
N ASN A 118 16.60 -12.15 -8.67
CA ASN A 118 17.78 -11.47 -8.19
C ASN A 118 17.86 -11.44 -6.66
N TYR A 119 16.72 -11.43 -5.95
CA TYR A 119 16.69 -11.60 -4.51
C TYR A 119 17.37 -12.91 -4.09
N LYS A 120 17.03 -14.03 -4.75
CA LYS A 120 17.63 -15.35 -4.46
C LYS A 120 19.16 -15.34 -4.66
N LYS A 121 19.63 -14.63 -5.69
CA LYS A 121 21.09 -14.49 -5.92
C LYS A 121 21.74 -13.65 -4.81
N LEU A 122 21.11 -12.55 -4.41
CA LEU A 122 21.63 -11.66 -3.37
C LEU A 122 21.59 -12.31 -1.98
N SER A 123 20.52 -13.02 -1.64
CA SER A 123 20.38 -13.71 -0.35
C SER A 123 21.43 -14.81 -0.17
N ASN A 124 21.85 -15.48 -1.26
CA ASN A 124 22.89 -16.49 -1.24
C ASN A 124 24.30 -15.92 -0.95
N LEU A 125 24.48 -14.60 -1.04
CA LEU A 125 25.76 -13.96 -0.69
C LEU A 125 25.99 -13.90 0.82
N ASN A 126 24.96 -14.19 1.64
CA ASN A 126 25.00 -14.14 3.11
C ASN A 126 25.52 -12.81 3.68
N ASP A 127 25.25 -11.71 3.00
CA ASP A 127 25.63 -10.36 3.41
C ASP A 127 24.39 -9.45 3.45
N ASN A 128 23.99 -9.07 4.65
CA ASN A 128 22.79 -8.26 4.91
C ASN A 128 22.84 -6.86 4.27
N HIS A 129 24.02 -6.37 3.91
CA HIS A 129 24.13 -5.08 3.22
C HIS A 129 23.39 -5.07 1.87
N TYR A 130 23.34 -6.21 1.16
CA TYR A 130 22.64 -6.34 -0.11
C TYR A 130 21.12 -6.36 0.05
N LEU A 131 20.61 -6.66 1.23
CA LEU A 131 19.18 -6.80 1.52
C LEU A 131 18.54 -5.53 2.09
N LYS A 132 19.36 -4.52 2.43
CA LYS A 132 18.92 -3.29 3.14
C LYS A 132 17.77 -2.55 2.48
N TYR A 133 17.68 -2.56 1.15
CA TYR A 133 16.66 -1.84 0.38
C TYR A 133 15.62 -2.76 -0.24
N ILE A 134 15.55 -4.02 0.18
CA ILE A 134 14.48 -4.94 -0.21
C ILE A 134 13.23 -4.61 0.60
N LYS A 135 12.13 -4.26 -0.08
CA LYS A 135 10.89 -3.79 0.54
C LYS A 135 10.28 -4.84 1.48
N SER A 136 10.21 -6.11 1.08
CA SER A 136 9.62 -7.18 1.89
C SER A 136 10.31 -7.33 3.25
N ILE A 137 11.62 -7.19 3.31
CA ILE A 137 12.37 -7.20 4.58
C ILE A 137 12.03 -5.97 5.41
N ARG A 138 11.96 -4.79 4.80
CA ARG A 138 11.65 -3.54 5.49
C ARG A 138 10.24 -3.55 6.09
N TYR A 139 9.28 -4.21 5.47
CA TYR A 139 7.94 -4.37 6.05
C TYR A 139 7.97 -5.13 7.38
N LEU A 140 8.83 -6.14 7.51
CA LEU A 140 8.96 -6.91 8.76
C LEU A 140 9.53 -6.09 9.91
N GLU A 141 10.31 -5.05 9.63
CA GLU A 141 10.84 -4.12 10.62
C GLU A 141 9.80 -3.10 11.08
N SER A 142 8.72 -2.92 10.32
CA SER A 142 7.69 -1.91 10.56
C SER A 142 6.53 -2.45 11.40
N GLY A 143 6.06 -1.63 12.37
CA GLY A 143 4.79 -1.86 13.07
C GLY A 143 3.59 -1.80 12.13
N ASN A 144 3.66 -0.97 11.09
CA ASN A 144 2.60 -0.74 10.11
C ASN A 144 2.15 -2.03 9.42
N TYR A 145 3.08 -2.89 9.03
CA TYR A 145 2.75 -4.17 8.42
C TYR A 145 2.00 -5.11 9.39
N ARG A 146 2.39 -5.14 10.66
CA ARG A 146 1.69 -5.93 11.69
C ARG A 146 0.29 -5.39 11.98
N ASP A 147 0.12 -4.07 11.96
CA ASP A 147 -1.19 -3.44 12.17
C ASP A 147 -2.13 -3.72 11.00
N MET A 148 -1.63 -3.67 9.77
CA MET A 148 -2.35 -4.14 8.58
C MET A 148 -2.76 -5.61 8.70
N LEU A 149 -1.84 -6.51 9.08
CA LEU A 149 -2.16 -7.93 9.26
C LEU A 149 -3.21 -8.14 10.34
N ARG A 150 -3.17 -7.38 11.43
CA ARG A 150 -4.19 -7.45 12.48
C ARG A 150 -5.57 -7.08 11.93
N PHE A 151 -5.64 -6.03 11.12
CA PHE A 151 -6.90 -5.60 10.50
C PHE A 151 -7.47 -6.66 9.57
N ILE A 152 -6.69 -7.18 8.62
CA ILE A 152 -7.18 -8.16 7.64
C ILE A 152 -7.52 -9.52 8.23
N ASN A 153 -6.91 -9.88 9.37
CA ASN A 153 -7.24 -11.11 10.09
C ASN A 153 -8.50 -11.00 10.96
N ALA A 154 -8.98 -9.79 11.25
CA ALA A 154 -10.07 -9.59 12.21
C ALA A 154 -11.44 -10.00 11.67
N ALA A 155 -11.72 -9.75 10.38
CA ALA A 155 -13.02 -10.00 9.76
C ALA A 155 -12.91 -10.04 8.22
N PRO A 156 -13.94 -10.52 7.51
CA PRO A 156 -14.06 -10.37 6.06
C PRO A 156 -14.01 -8.90 5.65
N TYR A 157 -13.25 -8.57 4.59
CA TYR A 157 -13.05 -7.20 4.13
C TYR A 157 -13.13 -7.06 2.61
N GLN A 158 -13.47 -5.85 2.17
CA GLN A 158 -13.44 -5.43 0.77
C GLN A 158 -12.30 -4.43 0.57
N ILE A 159 -11.62 -4.50 -0.55
CA ILE A 159 -10.55 -3.58 -0.93
C ILE A 159 -11.06 -2.59 -1.97
N TYR A 160 -10.83 -1.30 -1.73
CA TYR A 160 -10.96 -0.23 -2.71
C TYR A 160 -9.56 0.23 -3.11
N ILE A 161 -9.23 0.10 -4.40
CA ILE A 161 -7.94 0.56 -4.94
C ILE A 161 -8.16 1.92 -5.58
N MET A 162 -7.55 2.96 -4.99
CA MET A 162 -7.67 4.34 -5.45
C MET A 162 -6.29 4.91 -5.79
N GLY A 163 -5.99 5.08 -7.09
CA GLY A 163 -4.75 5.69 -7.57
C GLY A 163 -3.47 4.86 -7.42
N HIS A 164 -3.58 3.59 -7.00
CA HIS A 164 -2.43 2.69 -6.90
C HIS A 164 -2.30 1.83 -8.16
N SER A 165 -1.07 1.75 -8.71
CA SER A 165 -0.80 1.03 -9.96
C SER A 165 -0.74 -0.50 -9.83
N CYS A 166 -0.72 -1.02 -8.59
CA CYS A 166 -0.51 -2.43 -8.28
C CYS A 166 0.76 -3.02 -8.93
N GLY A 167 1.83 -2.22 -8.95
CA GLY A 167 3.09 -2.57 -9.58
C GLY A 167 3.85 -3.69 -8.85
N ASN A 168 4.74 -4.34 -9.58
CA ASN A 168 5.53 -5.48 -9.07
C ASN A 168 6.41 -5.16 -7.86
N SER A 169 6.72 -3.87 -7.62
CA SER A 169 7.52 -3.47 -6.46
C SER A 169 6.83 -3.72 -5.11
N ASP A 170 5.51 -3.93 -5.12
CA ASP A 170 4.70 -4.16 -3.94
C ASP A 170 3.98 -5.51 -3.97
N ARG A 171 4.40 -6.41 -4.88
CA ARG A 171 3.74 -7.68 -5.17
C ARG A 171 3.50 -8.53 -3.92
N THR A 172 4.50 -8.72 -3.08
CA THR A 172 4.37 -9.52 -1.85
C THR A 172 3.29 -8.97 -0.93
N LEU A 173 3.27 -7.65 -0.73
CA LEU A 173 2.26 -6.98 0.08
C LEU A 173 0.86 -7.11 -0.55
N LEU A 174 0.76 -6.87 -1.86
CA LEU A 174 -0.50 -6.96 -2.59
C LEU A 174 -1.05 -8.38 -2.62
N ASN A 175 -0.19 -9.39 -2.79
CA ASN A 175 -0.62 -10.79 -2.69
C ASN A 175 -1.16 -11.10 -1.30
N THR A 176 -0.50 -10.63 -0.24
CA THR A 176 -1.00 -10.80 1.14
C THR A 176 -2.40 -10.22 1.30
N LEU A 177 -2.69 -9.06 0.68
CA LEU A 177 -4.00 -8.42 0.76
C LEU A 177 -5.06 -9.09 -0.12
N PHE A 178 -4.69 -9.46 -1.35
CA PHE A 178 -5.65 -9.89 -2.37
C PHE A 178 -5.98 -11.39 -2.26
N GLU A 179 -5.01 -12.19 -1.84
CA GLU A 179 -5.15 -13.64 -1.73
C GLU A 179 -5.54 -14.10 -0.31
N HIS A 180 -5.73 -13.16 0.61
CA HIS A 180 -6.12 -13.46 1.98
C HIS A 180 -7.51 -14.08 2.04
N GLU A 181 -7.70 -15.07 2.90
CA GLU A 181 -8.97 -15.80 3.05
C GLU A 181 -10.17 -14.91 3.39
N ASN A 182 -9.93 -13.79 4.09
CA ASN A 182 -10.97 -12.82 4.43
C ASN A 182 -11.23 -11.77 3.34
N CYS A 183 -10.47 -11.76 2.23
CA CYS A 183 -10.70 -10.83 1.14
C CYS A 183 -11.93 -11.27 0.32
N VAL A 184 -13.05 -10.57 0.47
CA VAL A 184 -14.31 -10.95 -0.20
C VAL A 184 -14.54 -10.24 -1.52
N SER A 185 -13.89 -9.08 -1.74
CA SER A 185 -14.07 -8.29 -2.95
C SER A 185 -12.94 -7.28 -3.14
N ILE A 186 -12.60 -6.99 -4.40
CA ILE A 186 -11.61 -5.97 -4.78
C ILE A 186 -12.25 -5.05 -5.83
N LYS A 187 -12.27 -3.75 -5.58
CA LYS A 187 -12.82 -2.73 -6.47
C LYS A 187 -11.75 -1.71 -6.86
N PRO A 188 -11.18 -1.79 -8.07
CA PRO A 188 -10.31 -0.75 -8.59
C PRO A 188 -11.13 0.47 -9.06
N PHE A 189 -10.70 1.66 -8.66
CA PHE A 189 -11.19 2.92 -9.18
C PHE A 189 -10.16 3.53 -10.10
N TYR A 190 -10.61 4.01 -11.25
CA TYR A 190 -9.77 4.65 -12.25
C TYR A 190 -10.34 6.01 -12.64
N TYR A 191 -9.46 6.90 -13.06
CA TYR A 191 -9.88 8.20 -13.57
C TYR A 191 -10.42 8.02 -14.99
N GLN A 192 -11.66 8.44 -15.21
CA GLN A 192 -12.24 8.53 -16.54
C GLN A 192 -11.90 9.93 -17.09
N LYS A 193 -11.14 9.99 -18.19
CA LYS A 193 -10.97 11.24 -18.93
C LYS A 193 -12.29 11.58 -19.62
N ASP A 194 -12.75 12.79 -19.43
CA ASP A 194 -13.87 13.31 -20.23
C ASP A 194 -13.39 13.43 -21.68
N GLU A 195 -14.15 12.89 -22.62
CA GLU A 195 -13.82 12.90 -24.06
C GLU A 195 -13.77 14.33 -24.66
N GLU A 196 -14.17 15.37 -23.93
CA GLU A 196 -14.26 16.76 -24.38
C GLU A 196 -12.96 17.58 -24.25
N ASN A 197 -11.88 17.05 -23.70
CA ASN A 197 -10.65 17.82 -23.46
C ASN A 197 -9.44 17.43 -24.33
N ASP A 198 -9.62 16.71 -25.41
CA ASP A 198 -8.58 16.40 -26.41
C ASP A 198 -8.70 17.26 -27.69
N ASN A 199 -8.81 18.60 -27.56
CA ASN A 199 -8.65 19.56 -28.65
C ASN A 199 -7.47 20.52 -28.38
#